data_5793e15dc0e616d8daaee94350b15ee9
#
_entry.id   5793e15dc0e616d8daaee94350b15ee9
#
_cell.length_a   1.000
_cell.length_b   1.000
_cell.length_c   1.000
_cell.angle_alpha   90.00
_cell.angle_beta   90.00
_cell.angle_gamma   90.00
#
_symmetry.space_group_name_H-M   'P 1'
#
loop_
_entity.id
_entity.type
_entity.pdbx_description
1 polymer ?
#
loop_
_entity_poly.entity_id
_entity_poly.type
_entity_poly.pdbx_seq_one_letter_code
_entity_poly.pdbx_strand_id
1 'polypeptide(L)'
;MPAQLETFSFHAAEGAEPPSRDITVRGLGPELASSLEEFNSDEAAARHHLSKLLEPETQQPAFRSVVAPDRPELVPNLRLVDTQELPQTKTRLVRFEQTHGQIPIFGSQAVVELDDERKYVSAQGAIGQVEGVSPIASKSAAEALDAIAKFAGSDRSKLDDVAPPELNFFKEPESGKWHLVYYFKRVPAAPAELIEDSHGHGLGRSPRILEPRVDYLVDAHDAGIVYYFSSTPLLTPAIPTQCKGVDEEGQEHTFFGGQVDGQFEMRDPLRNIETHDLELGDLDQAFTPEGTVDVAALGNPIRGTSADFQATAKAAVSAHVNATKVYDFYKSVLQRDGIDNKGMTLTNVVNCTYRRDEAPPNWHNAVWDHDRMWYGQAAGAGGQLVSLSRLLDVIGHELTHGVTQYSSNLVYRDQSGALNESFSDIFGIIIRNWDSGSEDGGDTANWNWEIGSGIGANGGPLRDMSDPTKTGDPAHMHDFVHTMADSGGVHTNSNIHNKAAYNLLTASDAAGPVFTPRDVAYLYYLTLVRLTRLATFSDVRATLINVASTMYAGDQAELTRKLAAINQAYDAVGIT
;
A
#
# COMPACT_ATOMS: atom_id res chain seq x y z
N MET A 1 -12.56 -18.77 15.34
CA MET A 1 -11.69 -17.73 14.76
C MET A 1 -10.76 -18.42 13.78
N PRO A 2 -10.50 -17.88 12.59
CA PRO A 2 -9.55 -18.49 11.68
C PRO A 2 -8.15 -18.47 12.29
N ALA A 3 -7.37 -19.50 12.05
CA ALA A 3 -6.02 -19.64 12.58
C ALA A 3 -5.05 -18.80 11.76
N GLN A 4 -4.90 -17.54 12.11
CA GLN A 4 -3.91 -16.61 11.54
C GLN A 4 -2.49 -16.98 11.96
N LEU A 5 -1.48 -16.38 11.32
CA LEU A 5 -0.12 -16.34 11.84
C LEU A 5 -0.13 -15.65 13.21
N GLU A 6 0.75 -16.09 14.12
CA GLU A 6 0.86 -15.42 15.43
C GLU A 6 1.44 -14.04 15.25
N THR A 7 0.64 -13.00 15.50
CA THR A 7 1.07 -11.61 15.44
C THR A 7 1.70 -11.17 16.76
N PHE A 8 2.68 -10.28 16.68
CA PHE A 8 3.30 -9.66 17.85
C PHE A 8 3.59 -8.18 17.57
N SER A 9 3.53 -7.38 18.63
CA SER A 9 3.94 -5.97 18.59
C SER A 9 4.53 -5.59 19.95
N PHE A 10 5.75 -5.08 19.97
CA PHE A 10 6.50 -4.71 21.18
C PHE A 10 7.10 -3.32 21.03
N HIS A 11 7.13 -2.55 22.11
CA HIS A 11 7.77 -1.23 22.14
C HIS A 11 8.63 -1.07 23.40
N ALA A 12 9.77 -0.37 23.31
CA ALA A 12 10.71 -0.17 24.42
C ALA A 12 10.18 0.77 25.52
N ALA A 13 9.25 1.68 25.20
CA ALA A 13 8.67 2.60 26.17
C ALA A 13 7.68 1.89 27.12
N GLU A 14 7.79 2.14 28.43
CA GLU A 14 6.85 1.65 29.42
C GLU A 14 5.48 2.36 29.30
N GLY A 15 4.37 1.59 29.39
CA GLY A 15 3.02 2.13 29.63
C GLY A 15 2.02 2.03 28.49
N ALA A 16 2.34 1.41 27.37
CA ALA A 16 1.32 1.08 26.37
C ALA A 16 0.50 -0.12 26.84
N GLU A 17 -0.75 0.11 27.28
CA GLU A 17 -1.69 -0.99 27.53
C GLU A 17 -2.08 -1.62 26.19
N PRO A 18 -2.14 -2.98 26.11
CA PRO A 18 -2.47 -3.66 24.87
C PRO A 18 -3.93 -3.44 24.48
N PRO A 19 -4.22 -3.18 23.20
CA PRO A 19 -5.57 -3.36 22.70
C PRO A 19 -5.90 -4.85 22.63
N SER A 20 -7.08 -5.21 23.08
CA SER A 20 -7.79 -6.51 23.11
C SER A 20 -7.10 -7.81 22.64
N ARG A 21 -7.55 -8.86 23.19
CA ARG A 21 -7.35 -10.30 23.36
C ARG A 21 -6.54 -11.13 22.34
N ASP A 22 -6.20 -10.66 21.15
CA ASP A 22 -5.53 -11.46 20.12
C ASP A 22 -4.12 -10.96 19.72
N ILE A 23 -3.67 -9.84 20.29
CA ILE A 23 -2.33 -9.31 20.08
C ILE A 23 -1.60 -9.39 21.42
N THR A 24 -0.54 -10.19 21.50
CA THR A 24 0.33 -10.19 22.66
C THR A 24 1.22 -8.95 22.61
N VAL A 25 0.72 -7.82 23.14
CA VAL A 25 1.55 -6.63 23.37
C VAL A 25 2.19 -6.79 24.75
N ARG A 26 3.50 -6.85 24.80
CA ARG A 26 4.27 -6.87 26.05
C ARG A 26 5.08 -5.59 26.13
N GLY A 27 4.85 -4.79 27.15
CA GLY A 27 5.78 -3.77 27.59
C GLY A 27 7.05 -4.48 28.10
N LEU A 28 8.18 -4.22 27.47
CA LEU A 28 9.47 -4.73 27.90
C LEU A 28 10.09 -3.71 28.84
N GLY A 29 10.51 -4.17 30.00
CA GLY A 29 11.19 -3.34 30.96
C GLY A 29 12.53 -2.80 30.40
N PRO A 30 13.13 -1.80 31.05
CA PRO A 30 14.35 -1.09 30.63
C PRO A 30 15.58 -1.98 30.39
N GLU A 31 15.53 -3.26 30.76
CA GLU A 31 16.65 -4.21 30.61
C GLU A 31 16.98 -4.55 29.15
N LEU A 32 16.01 -4.49 28.23
CA LEU A 32 16.27 -4.73 26.80
C LEU A 32 16.83 -3.50 26.07
N ALA A 33 16.49 -2.31 26.55
CA ALA A 33 17.01 -1.06 26.00
C ALA A 33 18.48 -0.81 26.44
N SER A 34 18.96 -1.51 27.45
CA SER A 34 20.25 -1.26 28.11
C SER A 34 21.35 -2.27 27.79
N SER A 35 21.21 -3.15 26.76
CA SER A 35 22.29 -4.06 26.40
C SER A 35 23.49 -3.26 25.86
N LEU A 36 24.62 -3.33 26.57
CA LEU A 36 25.91 -2.70 26.19
C LEU A 36 26.63 -3.49 25.08
N GLU A 37 25.93 -4.31 24.30
CA GLU A 37 26.53 -5.09 23.24
C GLU A 37 26.71 -4.23 21.98
N GLU A 38 27.95 -4.07 21.54
CA GLU A 38 28.26 -3.41 20.26
C GLU A 38 28.00 -4.37 19.11
N PHE A 39 27.01 -4.04 18.27
CA PHE A 39 26.68 -4.82 17.08
C PHE A 39 27.42 -4.31 15.85
N ASN A 40 27.96 -5.21 15.06
CA ASN A 40 28.70 -4.87 13.83
C ASN A 40 27.78 -4.44 12.67
N SER A 41 26.48 -4.74 12.74
CA SER A 41 25.49 -4.37 11.72
C SER A 41 24.09 -4.24 12.32
N ASP A 42 23.21 -3.53 11.61
CA ASP A 42 21.80 -3.39 11.99
C ASP A 42 21.09 -4.75 11.96
N GLU A 43 21.42 -5.61 10.99
CA GLU A 43 20.90 -6.97 10.94
C GLU A 43 21.28 -7.79 12.20
N ALA A 44 22.54 -7.72 12.64
CA ALA A 44 22.97 -8.46 13.82
C ALA A 44 22.26 -7.97 15.09
N ALA A 45 22.11 -6.65 15.24
CA ALA A 45 21.37 -6.05 16.34
C ALA A 45 19.88 -6.47 16.32
N ALA A 46 19.23 -6.36 15.16
CA ALA A 46 17.82 -6.72 15.01
C ALA A 46 17.57 -8.20 15.30
N ARG A 47 18.42 -9.10 14.80
CA ARG A 47 18.34 -10.54 15.11
C ARG A 47 18.50 -10.85 16.60
N HIS A 48 19.45 -10.19 17.25
CA HIS A 48 19.67 -10.34 18.68
C HIS A 48 18.45 -9.90 19.49
N HIS A 49 17.92 -8.71 19.22
CA HIS A 49 16.75 -8.20 19.92
C HIS A 49 15.52 -9.08 19.68
N LEU A 50 15.28 -9.48 18.43
CA LEU A 50 14.15 -10.34 18.08
C LEU A 50 14.24 -11.72 18.73
N SER A 51 15.44 -12.31 18.83
CA SER A 51 15.62 -13.60 19.53
C SER A 51 15.23 -13.51 21.00
N LYS A 52 15.64 -12.44 21.70
CA LYS A 52 15.26 -12.19 23.09
C LYS A 52 13.75 -11.99 23.28
N LEU A 53 13.10 -11.32 22.31
CA LEU A 53 11.65 -11.07 22.35
C LEU A 53 10.81 -12.34 22.16
N LEU A 54 11.31 -13.27 21.34
CA LEU A 54 10.61 -14.50 20.99
C LEU A 54 10.99 -15.70 21.89
N GLU A 55 11.92 -15.51 22.84
CA GLU A 55 12.24 -16.56 23.83
C GLU A 55 11.05 -16.80 24.76
N PRO A 56 10.64 -18.06 25.00
CA PRO A 56 9.57 -18.36 25.93
C PRO A 56 9.98 -18.07 27.39
N GLU A 57 9.07 -17.52 28.20
CA GLU A 57 9.25 -17.13 29.62
C GLU A 57 9.74 -18.24 30.57
N THR A 58 10.07 -19.42 30.10
CA THR A 58 10.44 -20.60 30.90
C THR A 58 11.90 -20.61 31.41
N GLN A 59 12.68 -19.55 31.19
CA GLN A 59 14.02 -19.42 31.75
C GLN A 59 14.14 -18.52 32.98
N GLN A 60 13.14 -18.51 33.86
CA GLN A 60 13.40 -18.07 35.23
C GLN A 60 14.12 -19.17 36.00
N PRO A 61 15.24 -18.88 36.74
CA PRO A 61 16.11 -19.92 37.34
C PRO A 61 15.50 -20.73 38.46
N ALA A 62 14.22 -20.60 38.79
CA ALA A 62 13.63 -21.14 40.01
C ALA A 62 12.99 -22.53 39.91
N PHE A 63 12.76 -23.10 38.74
CA PHE A 63 12.19 -24.45 38.62
C PHE A 63 12.81 -25.27 37.47
N ARG A 64 13.97 -25.87 37.75
CA ARG A 64 14.43 -27.05 36.98
C ARG A 64 13.67 -28.28 37.52
N SER A 65 12.64 -28.69 36.86
CA SER A 65 12.02 -30.01 37.02
C SER A 65 11.81 -30.63 35.65
N VAL A 66 12.70 -31.54 35.34
CA VAL A 66 12.58 -32.81 34.60
C VAL A 66 11.58 -32.84 33.43
N VAL A 67 12.16 -33.03 32.21
CA VAL A 67 11.51 -33.50 30.97
C VAL A 67 10.61 -32.49 30.30
N ALA A 68 11.22 -31.56 29.56
CA ALA A 68 10.55 -31.00 28.38
C ALA A 68 10.94 -31.86 27.16
N PRO A 69 10.00 -32.28 26.31
CA PRO A 69 10.34 -32.86 25.03
C PRO A 69 11.08 -31.82 24.18
N ASP A 70 12.04 -32.29 23.36
CA ASP A 70 12.78 -31.49 22.41
C ASP A 70 11.84 -30.61 21.60
N ARG A 71 11.73 -29.33 21.97
CA ARG A 71 11.11 -28.32 21.11
C ARG A 71 12.24 -27.78 20.24
N PRO A 72 12.13 -27.86 18.89
CA PRO A 72 13.07 -27.21 18.01
C PRO A 72 13.10 -25.70 18.32
N GLU A 73 14.27 -25.10 18.13
CA GLU A 73 14.55 -23.70 18.42
C GLU A 73 13.45 -22.78 17.94
N LEU A 74 12.83 -22.06 18.87
CA LEU A 74 11.69 -21.14 18.63
C LEU A 74 12.10 -19.83 17.95
N VAL A 75 13.38 -19.64 17.66
CA VAL A 75 13.82 -18.51 16.85
C VAL A 75 13.60 -18.90 15.39
N PRO A 76 12.62 -18.31 14.72
CA PRO A 76 12.36 -18.63 13.32
C PRO A 76 13.61 -18.34 12.48
N ASN A 77 13.91 -19.20 11.52
CA ASN A 77 14.91 -18.91 10.51
C ASN A 77 14.47 -17.65 9.76
N LEU A 78 15.19 -16.56 9.94
CA LEU A 78 14.88 -15.25 9.41
C LEU A 78 15.84 -14.92 8.27
N ARG A 79 15.31 -14.54 7.12
CA ARG A 79 16.06 -14.01 5.99
C ARG A 79 15.90 -12.49 5.97
N LEU A 80 17.02 -11.74 5.92
CA LEU A 80 16.95 -10.29 5.75
C LEU A 80 16.31 -9.96 4.40
N VAL A 81 15.32 -9.08 4.41
CA VAL A 81 14.67 -8.53 3.21
C VAL A 81 15.29 -7.21 2.84
N ASP A 82 15.23 -6.22 3.75
CA ASP A 82 15.85 -4.91 3.58
C ASP A 82 16.14 -4.20 4.92
N THR A 83 16.85 -3.07 4.81
CA THR A 83 17.03 -2.11 5.90
C THR A 83 16.71 -0.71 5.39
N GLN A 84 15.81 0.01 6.06
CA GLN A 84 15.35 1.34 5.69
C GLN A 84 15.66 2.35 6.80
N GLU A 85 16.28 3.49 6.45
CA GLU A 85 16.42 4.61 7.36
C GLU A 85 15.13 5.44 7.41
N LEU A 86 14.77 5.90 8.62
CA LEU A 86 13.65 6.78 8.88
C LEU A 86 14.17 8.10 9.47
N PRO A 87 14.41 9.12 8.64
CA PRO A 87 14.96 10.40 9.10
C PRO A 87 14.09 11.13 10.13
N GLN A 88 12.76 10.92 10.06
CA GLN A 88 11.77 11.55 10.94
C GLN A 88 11.94 11.14 12.40
N THR A 89 12.27 9.90 12.66
CA THR A 89 12.51 9.34 14.00
C THR A 89 14.00 9.13 14.30
N LYS A 90 14.87 9.31 13.30
CA LYS A 90 16.31 8.99 13.34
C LYS A 90 16.54 7.52 13.71
N THR A 91 15.69 6.65 13.18
CA THR A 91 15.73 5.21 13.42
C THR A 91 15.94 4.44 12.13
N ARG A 92 16.17 3.13 12.23
CA ARG A 92 16.30 2.22 11.10
C ARG A 92 15.35 1.04 11.29
N LEU A 93 14.62 0.71 10.23
CA LEU A 93 13.81 -0.51 10.16
C LEU A 93 14.63 -1.62 9.52
N VAL A 94 14.69 -2.77 10.17
CA VAL A 94 15.27 -4.00 9.63
C VAL A 94 14.14 -5.00 9.42
N ARG A 95 13.88 -5.36 8.18
CA ARG A 95 12.78 -6.26 7.79
C ARG A 95 13.31 -7.65 7.50
N PHE A 96 12.69 -8.63 8.12
CA PHE A 96 12.96 -10.05 7.90
C PHE A 96 11.74 -10.77 7.35
N GLU A 97 12.00 -11.80 6.57
CA GLU A 97 11.04 -12.83 6.18
C GLU A 97 11.38 -14.13 6.88
N GLN A 98 10.38 -14.80 7.42
CA GLN A 98 10.57 -16.09 8.06
C GLN A 98 10.69 -17.20 7.01
N THR A 99 11.58 -18.16 7.25
CA THR A 99 11.72 -19.38 6.46
C THR A 99 11.56 -20.64 7.33
N HIS A 100 11.11 -21.72 6.72
CA HIS A 100 11.12 -23.05 7.31
C HIS A 100 11.85 -24.01 6.35
N GLY A 101 12.98 -24.59 6.78
CA GLY A 101 13.83 -25.42 5.91
C GLY A 101 14.29 -24.68 4.65
N GLN A 102 14.63 -23.40 4.74
CA GLN A 102 14.98 -22.47 3.66
C GLN A 102 13.83 -22.06 2.72
N ILE A 103 12.63 -22.60 2.87
CA ILE A 103 11.44 -22.20 2.12
C ILE A 103 10.78 -21.03 2.87
N PRO A 104 10.50 -19.88 2.22
CA PRO A 104 9.81 -18.75 2.82
C PRO A 104 8.41 -19.12 3.32
N ILE A 105 7.97 -18.46 4.38
CA ILE A 105 6.58 -18.51 4.82
C ILE A 105 5.89 -17.25 4.32
N PHE A 106 4.98 -17.38 3.37
CA PHE A 106 4.26 -16.27 2.78
C PHE A 106 3.47 -15.47 3.83
N GLY A 107 3.66 -14.16 3.85
CA GLY A 107 3.03 -13.27 4.83
C GLY A 107 3.70 -13.24 6.21
N SER A 108 4.64 -14.14 6.48
CA SER A 108 5.37 -14.17 7.74
C SER A 108 6.59 -13.26 7.67
N GLN A 109 6.50 -12.14 8.37
CA GLN A 109 7.54 -11.11 8.41
C GLN A 109 7.76 -10.62 9.83
N ALA A 110 8.98 -10.14 10.11
CA ALA A 110 9.30 -9.40 11.32
C ALA A 110 10.00 -8.09 10.93
N VAL A 111 9.58 -6.99 11.54
CA VAL A 111 10.16 -5.66 11.36
C VAL A 111 10.69 -5.21 12.71
N VAL A 112 11.98 -4.93 12.79
CA VAL A 112 12.65 -4.44 14.00
C VAL A 112 13.11 -3.02 13.76
N GLU A 113 12.77 -2.12 14.68
CA GLU A 113 13.22 -0.74 14.68
C GLU A 113 14.37 -0.57 15.66
N LEU A 114 15.43 0.07 15.19
CA LEU A 114 16.64 0.36 15.93
C LEU A 114 16.91 1.87 15.91
N ASP A 115 17.46 2.44 17.00
CA ASP A 115 17.97 3.79 17.00
C ASP A 115 19.33 3.90 16.26
N ASP A 116 19.94 5.07 16.25
CA ASP A 116 21.23 5.35 15.61
C ASP A 116 22.42 4.61 16.30
N GLU A 117 22.26 4.23 17.56
CA GLU A 117 23.21 3.39 18.32
C GLU A 117 22.90 1.89 18.22
N ARG A 118 21.95 1.46 17.37
CA ARG A 118 21.47 0.09 17.20
C ARG A 118 20.77 -0.50 18.43
N LYS A 119 20.28 0.36 19.32
CA LYS A 119 19.44 -0.06 20.43
C LYS A 119 18.03 -0.34 19.95
N TYR A 120 17.38 -1.25 20.64
CA TYR A 120 16.00 -1.63 20.36
C TYR A 120 15.00 -0.48 20.61
N VAL A 121 14.14 -0.22 19.65
CA VAL A 121 13.03 0.74 19.76
C VAL A 121 11.68 0.01 19.72
N SER A 122 11.42 -0.74 18.66
CA SER A 122 10.20 -1.52 18.52
C SER A 122 10.40 -2.77 17.68
N ALA A 123 9.53 -3.76 17.81
CA ALA A 123 9.42 -4.86 16.88
C ALA A 123 7.96 -5.26 16.69
N GLN A 124 7.62 -5.61 15.47
CA GLN A 124 6.31 -6.13 15.12
C GLN A 124 6.41 -7.15 14.00
N GLY A 125 5.44 -8.02 13.91
CA GLY A 125 5.44 -9.02 12.86
C GLY A 125 4.35 -10.06 13.01
N ALA A 126 4.34 -10.95 12.03
CA ALA A 126 3.53 -12.15 12.03
C ALA A 126 4.47 -13.35 11.75
N ILE A 127 4.47 -14.32 12.64
CA ILE A 127 5.29 -15.53 12.51
C ILE A 127 4.42 -16.77 12.59
N GLY A 128 4.88 -17.87 11.99
CA GLY A 128 4.17 -19.13 12.00
C GLY A 128 5.07 -20.33 12.25
N GLN A 129 4.52 -21.34 12.86
CA GLN A 129 5.15 -22.64 12.99
C GLN A 129 4.51 -23.58 11.98
N VAL A 130 5.29 -24.01 10.96
CA VAL A 130 4.80 -24.90 9.92
C VAL A 130 4.64 -26.30 10.48
N GLU A 131 3.43 -26.87 10.38
CA GLU A 131 3.10 -28.18 10.88
C GLU A 131 2.28 -28.99 9.87
N GLY A 132 2.48 -30.30 9.83
CA GLY A 132 1.62 -31.23 9.11
C GLY A 132 1.67 -31.16 7.58
N VAL A 133 2.65 -30.45 6.99
CA VAL A 133 2.82 -30.34 5.54
C VAL A 133 4.23 -30.75 5.10
N SER A 134 4.33 -31.52 4.03
CA SER A 134 5.62 -31.93 3.45
C SER A 134 6.28 -30.76 2.72
N PRO A 135 7.59 -30.53 2.87
CA PRO A 135 8.33 -29.53 2.11
C PRO A 135 8.66 -29.97 0.67
N ILE A 136 8.23 -31.17 0.27
CA ILE A 136 8.51 -31.74 -1.06
C ILE A 136 7.24 -31.72 -1.87
N ALA A 137 7.24 -30.95 -2.96
CA ALA A 137 6.11 -30.84 -3.89
C ALA A 137 5.78 -32.19 -4.55
N SER A 138 4.51 -32.51 -4.66
CA SER A 138 3.98 -33.69 -5.38
C SER A 138 3.57 -33.36 -6.79
N LYS A 139 3.25 -32.11 -7.06
CA LYS A 139 2.88 -31.56 -8.36
C LYS A 139 4.02 -30.72 -8.93
N SER A 140 4.12 -30.66 -10.24
CA SER A 140 5.06 -29.78 -10.93
C SER A 140 4.53 -28.36 -11.05
N ALA A 141 5.42 -27.39 -11.26
CA ALA A 141 5.04 -26.01 -11.58
C ALA A 141 4.18 -25.92 -12.87
N ALA A 142 4.38 -26.81 -13.83
CA ALA A 142 3.56 -26.87 -15.05
C ALA A 142 2.12 -27.28 -14.75
N GLU A 143 1.90 -28.30 -13.92
CA GLU A 143 0.55 -28.70 -13.47
C GLU A 143 -0.14 -27.59 -12.67
N ALA A 144 0.62 -26.82 -11.90
CA ALA A 144 0.10 -25.66 -11.18
C ALA A 144 -0.31 -24.52 -12.14
N LEU A 145 0.46 -24.25 -13.20
CA LEU A 145 0.07 -23.30 -14.25
C LEU A 145 -1.16 -23.76 -15.04
N ASP A 146 -1.29 -25.08 -15.30
CA ASP A 146 -2.50 -25.65 -15.93
C ASP A 146 -3.74 -25.42 -15.04
N ALA A 147 -3.57 -25.53 -13.72
CA ALA A 147 -4.64 -25.24 -12.77
C ALA A 147 -5.02 -23.75 -12.76
N ILE A 148 -4.04 -22.84 -12.82
CA ILE A 148 -4.30 -21.39 -12.96
C ILE A 148 -5.07 -21.12 -14.24
N ALA A 149 -4.59 -21.61 -15.39
CA ALA A 149 -5.27 -21.42 -16.68
C ALA A 149 -6.74 -21.87 -16.62
N LYS A 150 -6.98 -23.06 -16.06
CA LYS A 150 -8.34 -23.60 -15.89
C LYS A 150 -9.19 -22.75 -14.93
N PHE A 151 -8.62 -22.32 -13.80
CA PHE A 151 -9.31 -21.52 -12.80
C PHE A 151 -9.69 -20.14 -13.34
N ALA A 152 -8.77 -19.50 -14.05
CA ALA A 152 -8.99 -18.18 -14.64
C ALA A 152 -9.76 -18.21 -15.97
N GLY A 153 -10.10 -19.39 -16.49
CA GLY A 153 -10.73 -19.50 -17.81
C GLY A 153 -9.85 -19.01 -18.97
N SER A 154 -8.53 -18.99 -18.78
CA SER A 154 -7.56 -18.49 -19.74
C SER A 154 -6.96 -19.61 -20.60
N ASP A 155 -6.46 -19.23 -21.79
CA ASP A 155 -5.71 -20.16 -22.62
C ASP A 155 -4.33 -20.42 -21.98
N ARG A 156 -3.97 -21.69 -21.82
CA ARG A 156 -2.69 -22.11 -21.23
C ARG A 156 -1.48 -21.57 -21.97
N SER A 157 -1.58 -21.40 -23.29
CA SER A 157 -0.49 -20.86 -24.13
C SER A 157 -0.11 -19.41 -23.75
N LYS A 158 -1.03 -18.64 -23.17
CA LYS A 158 -0.74 -17.29 -22.66
C LYS A 158 0.14 -17.29 -21.39
N LEU A 159 0.35 -18.45 -20.79
CA LEU A 159 1.11 -18.60 -19.55
C LEU A 159 2.49 -19.24 -19.76
N ASP A 160 2.90 -19.49 -21.00
CA ASP A 160 4.16 -20.19 -21.29
C ASP A 160 5.40 -19.34 -20.90
N ASP A 161 5.26 -18.02 -20.92
CA ASP A 161 6.34 -17.07 -20.56
C ASP A 161 6.25 -16.59 -19.10
N VAL A 162 5.36 -17.17 -18.28
CA VAL A 162 5.29 -16.85 -16.83
C VAL A 162 6.58 -17.30 -16.16
N ALA A 163 7.17 -16.39 -15.36
CA ALA A 163 8.40 -16.68 -14.64
C ALA A 163 8.25 -17.92 -13.72
N PRO A 164 9.29 -18.71 -13.52
CA PRO A 164 9.25 -19.84 -12.60
C PRO A 164 8.78 -19.42 -11.21
N PRO A 165 7.87 -20.18 -10.58
CA PRO A 165 7.36 -19.85 -9.25
C PRO A 165 8.40 -20.07 -8.15
N GLU A 166 8.21 -19.38 -7.04
CA GLU A 166 8.91 -19.66 -5.79
C GLU A 166 8.07 -20.62 -4.93
N LEU A 167 8.72 -21.58 -4.27
CA LEU A 167 8.05 -22.36 -3.25
C LEU A 167 7.91 -21.55 -1.97
N ASN A 168 6.74 -21.57 -1.38
CA ASN A 168 6.45 -20.94 -0.09
C ASN A 168 5.60 -21.87 0.77
N PHE A 169 5.69 -21.73 2.09
CA PHE A 169 4.62 -22.19 2.96
C PHE A 169 3.57 -21.10 3.12
N PHE A 170 2.31 -21.49 3.13
CA PHE A 170 1.18 -20.58 3.33
C PHE A 170 0.21 -21.18 4.33
N LYS A 171 -0.22 -20.36 5.30
CA LYS A 171 -1.26 -20.73 6.25
C LYS A 171 -2.57 -20.13 5.77
N GLU A 172 -3.49 -20.96 5.34
CA GLU A 172 -4.79 -20.52 4.86
C GLU A 172 -5.60 -19.87 6.00
N PRO A 173 -6.02 -18.59 5.88
CA PRO A 173 -6.63 -17.85 6.99
C PRO A 173 -7.94 -18.47 7.49
N GLU A 174 -8.76 -19.02 6.59
CA GLU A 174 -10.09 -19.53 6.93
C GLU A 174 -10.04 -20.90 7.65
N SER A 175 -9.21 -21.80 7.17
CA SER A 175 -9.10 -23.17 7.71
C SER A 175 -7.98 -23.34 8.73
N GLY A 176 -6.99 -22.43 8.72
CA GLY A 176 -5.76 -22.55 9.50
C GLY A 176 -4.82 -23.65 9.05
N LYS A 177 -5.11 -24.29 7.92
CA LYS A 177 -4.31 -25.35 7.35
C LYS A 177 -3.03 -24.80 6.73
N TRP A 178 -1.92 -25.50 6.92
CA TRP A 178 -0.69 -25.22 6.22
C TRP A 178 -0.65 -25.87 4.85
N HIS A 179 -0.13 -25.14 3.86
CA HIS A 179 0.09 -25.57 2.48
C HIS A 179 1.55 -25.32 2.11
N LEU A 180 2.14 -26.22 1.34
CA LEU A 180 3.28 -25.89 0.51
C LEU A 180 2.70 -25.38 -0.81
N VAL A 181 3.08 -24.17 -1.23
CA VAL A 181 2.51 -23.55 -2.42
C VAL A 181 3.58 -23.13 -3.42
N TYR A 182 3.25 -23.19 -4.69
CA TYR A 182 3.93 -22.46 -5.74
C TYR A 182 3.40 -21.04 -5.76
N TYR A 183 4.26 -20.05 -5.51
CA TYR A 183 3.96 -18.65 -5.62
C TYR A 183 4.32 -18.14 -7.00
N PHE A 184 3.33 -18.01 -7.87
CA PHE A 184 3.45 -17.41 -9.18
C PHE A 184 3.17 -15.92 -9.08
N LYS A 185 4.09 -15.11 -9.61
CA LYS A 185 3.97 -13.65 -9.63
C LYS A 185 3.53 -13.18 -11.00
N ARG A 186 2.61 -12.21 -11.04
CA ARG A 186 2.24 -11.45 -12.24
C ARG A 186 1.74 -12.31 -13.42
N VAL A 187 0.91 -13.29 -13.13
CA VAL A 187 0.34 -14.17 -14.14
C VAL A 187 -0.72 -13.42 -14.97
N PRO A 188 -0.68 -13.44 -16.32
CA PRO A 188 -1.65 -12.77 -17.19
C PRO A 188 -2.95 -13.55 -17.32
N ALA A 189 -3.55 -13.93 -16.21
CA ALA A 189 -4.80 -14.67 -16.16
C ALA A 189 -5.52 -14.33 -14.87
N ALA A 190 -6.67 -13.69 -14.95
CA ALA A 190 -7.50 -13.32 -13.82
C ALA A 190 -8.74 -14.19 -13.78
N PRO A 191 -9.18 -14.67 -12.60
CA PRO A 191 -10.46 -15.35 -12.47
C PRO A 191 -11.62 -14.40 -12.74
N ALA A 192 -12.75 -14.93 -13.22
CA ALA A 192 -13.93 -14.15 -13.56
C ALA A 192 -14.40 -13.25 -12.40
N GLU A 193 -14.23 -13.70 -11.17
CA GLU A 193 -14.59 -12.95 -9.96
C GLU A 193 -13.79 -11.65 -9.82
N LEU A 194 -12.48 -11.65 -10.07
CA LEU A 194 -11.67 -10.42 -10.12
C LEU A 194 -12.02 -9.54 -11.32
N ILE A 195 -12.66 -10.14 -12.32
CA ILE A 195 -13.11 -9.47 -13.53
C ILE A 195 -14.53 -8.90 -13.33
N GLU A 196 -15.41 -9.59 -12.61
CA GLU A 196 -16.81 -9.21 -12.38
C GLU A 196 -17.00 -8.31 -11.15
N ASP A 197 -16.14 -8.42 -10.15
CA ASP A 197 -16.19 -7.70 -8.89
C ASP A 197 -15.81 -6.21 -9.00
N SER A 198 -15.38 -5.77 -10.17
CA SER A 198 -15.20 -4.37 -10.47
C SER A 198 -16.52 -3.58 -10.57
N HIS A 199 -17.63 -4.13 -10.08
CA HIS A 199 -18.94 -3.45 -10.00
C HIS A 199 -19.08 -2.73 -8.64
N GLY A 200 -18.13 -1.85 -8.31
CA GLY A 200 -18.18 -1.01 -7.13
C GLY A 200 -19.25 0.09 -7.26
N HIS A 201 -19.71 0.51 -6.14
CA HIS A 201 -20.79 1.45 -5.90
C HIS A 201 -20.75 2.73 -6.77
N GLY A 202 -21.79 2.95 -7.54
CA GLY A 202 -22.21 4.27 -8.00
C GLY A 202 -21.80 4.73 -9.39
N LEU A 203 -20.82 4.19 -10.01
CA LEU A 203 -20.53 4.41 -11.44
C LEU A 203 -21.00 3.18 -12.19
N GLY A 204 -22.14 3.10 -12.68
CA GLY A 204 -22.84 2.01 -13.35
C GLY A 204 -22.04 0.92 -14.10
N ARG A 205 -20.95 0.50 -13.59
CA ARG A 205 -19.96 -0.56 -13.73
C ARG A 205 -18.64 -0.03 -13.23
N SER A 206 -18.04 -0.65 -12.19
CA SER A 206 -16.64 -0.37 -11.86
C SER A 206 -15.76 -0.69 -13.05
N PRO A 207 -14.84 0.22 -13.37
CA PRO A 207 -13.91 0.01 -14.45
C PRO A 207 -12.99 -1.16 -14.11
N ARG A 208 -12.86 -2.09 -15.03
CA ARG A 208 -11.91 -3.19 -14.92
C ARG A 208 -10.51 -2.60 -14.97
N ILE A 209 -9.71 -2.90 -13.97
CA ILE A 209 -8.27 -2.87 -14.06
C ILE A 209 -7.87 -3.61 -15.35
N LEU A 210 -6.86 -3.14 -16.07
CA LEU A 210 -6.15 -3.87 -17.13
C LEU A 210 -6.09 -5.35 -16.82
N GLU A 211 -6.06 -6.27 -17.82
CA GLU A 211 -6.00 -7.72 -17.52
C GLU A 211 -5.15 -7.93 -16.28
N PRO A 212 -5.80 -8.20 -15.12
CA PRO A 212 -5.11 -8.08 -13.86
C PRO A 212 -3.99 -9.10 -13.86
N ARG A 213 -2.78 -8.62 -13.70
CA ARG A 213 -1.67 -9.47 -13.38
C ARG A 213 -1.90 -10.00 -12.00
N VAL A 214 -2.08 -11.28 -11.89
CA VAL A 214 -2.48 -11.93 -10.65
C VAL A 214 -1.33 -12.77 -10.12
N ASP A 215 -1.03 -12.54 -8.86
CA ASP A 215 -0.16 -13.43 -8.11
C ASP A 215 -0.99 -14.60 -7.58
N TYR A 216 -0.53 -15.82 -7.79
CA TYR A 216 -1.21 -17.03 -7.35
C TYR A 216 -0.39 -17.84 -6.37
N LEU A 217 -1.04 -18.32 -5.31
CA LEU A 217 -0.53 -19.35 -4.43
C LEU A 217 -1.28 -20.66 -4.76
N VAL A 218 -0.58 -21.60 -5.36
CA VAL A 218 -1.14 -22.88 -5.81
C VAL A 218 -0.56 -24.01 -4.98
N ASP A 219 -1.40 -24.83 -4.37
CA ASP A 219 -0.94 -25.97 -3.55
C ASP A 219 -0.03 -26.90 -4.37
N ALA A 220 1.17 -27.13 -3.84
CA ALA A 220 2.19 -27.95 -4.50
C ALA A 220 1.95 -29.46 -4.37
N HIS A 221 0.89 -29.88 -3.69
CA HIS A 221 0.53 -31.30 -3.55
C HIS A 221 -0.67 -31.73 -4.38
N ASP A 222 -1.66 -30.83 -4.56
CA ASP A 222 -2.88 -31.13 -5.31
C ASP A 222 -3.18 -30.19 -6.49
N ALA A 223 -2.40 -29.10 -6.62
CA ALA A 223 -2.57 -28.02 -7.60
C ALA A 223 -3.86 -27.19 -7.40
N GLY A 224 -4.46 -27.19 -6.21
CA GLY A 224 -5.57 -26.30 -5.86
C GLY A 224 -5.11 -24.85 -5.75
N ILE A 225 -5.94 -23.90 -6.20
CA ILE A 225 -5.68 -22.47 -5.98
C ILE A 225 -6.03 -22.16 -4.52
N VAL A 226 -5.04 -21.80 -3.71
CA VAL A 226 -5.21 -21.53 -2.30
C VAL A 226 -5.45 -20.04 -2.05
N TYR A 227 -4.75 -19.17 -2.81
CA TYR A 227 -4.84 -17.71 -2.66
C TYR A 227 -4.42 -17.00 -3.94
N TYR A 228 -4.89 -15.76 -4.18
CA TYR A 228 -4.50 -14.94 -5.34
C TYR A 228 -4.76 -13.45 -5.14
N PHE A 229 -3.98 -12.57 -5.79
CA PHE A 229 -4.03 -11.08 -5.72
C PHE A 229 -3.20 -10.42 -6.85
N SER A 230 -3.23 -9.08 -7.07
CA SER A 230 -2.64 -8.32 -8.23
C SER A 230 -1.27 -7.61 -8.10
N SER A 231 -0.45 -7.34 -9.18
CA SER A 231 0.94 -6.71 -9.18
C SER A 231 1.59 -6.21 -10.51
N THR A 232 2.60 -5.16 -10.57
CA THR A 232 3.33 -4.62 -11.80
C THR A 232 4.59 -3.71 -11.79
N PRO A 233 5.44 -3.29 -12.89
CA PRO A 233 6.50 -2.21 -13.01
C PRO A 233 6.97 -1.44 -14.32
N LEU A 234 7.79 -0.22 -14.38
CA LEU A 234 9.05 0.39 -14.99
C LEU A 234 9.15 1.59 -16.02
N LEU A 235 10.13 2.57 -16.35
CA LEU A 235 11.43 3.28 -16.32
C LEU A 235 11.84 4.35 -17.44
N THR A 236 12.66 5.51 -17.30
CA THR A 236 13.94 6.19 -17.80
C THR A 236 14.05 7.71 -18.20
N PRO A 237 15.29 8.46 -18.35
CA PRO A 237 15.58 9.90 -18.06
C PRO A 237 15.86 10.98 -19.18
N ALA A 238 15.87 12.34 -18.86
CA ALA A 238 16.10 13.53 -19.71
C ALA A 238 16.64 14.83 -18.99
N ILE A 239 16.88 15.98 -19.72
CA ILE A 239 17.48 17.23 -19.20
C ILE A 239 16.43 18.23 -18.69
N PRO A 240 16.53 18.83 -17.47
CA PRO A 240 15.51 19.70 -16.88
C PRO A 240 15.30 21.02 -17.63
N THR A 241 14.05 21.36 -17.92
CA THR A 241 13.67 22.63 -18.54
C THR A 241 12.35 23.12 -17.97
N GLN A 242 12.22 24.42 -17.68
CA GLN A 242 10.97 24.99 -17.23
C GLN A 242 9.98 25.10 -18.39
N CYS A 243 8.83 24.50 -18.23
CA CYS A 243 7.72 24.48 -19.17
C CYS A 243 6.47 25.11 -18.57
N LYS A 244 5.47 25.40 -19.40
CA LYS A 244 4.15 25.84 -18.95
C LYS A 244 3.04 25.21 -19.79
N GLY A 245 1.83 25.19 -19.26
CA GLY A 245 0.65 24.68 -19.94
C GLY A 245 -0.61 24.95 -19.16
N VAL A 246 -1.77 24.69 -19.79
CA VAL A 246 -3.08 24.89 -19.21
C VAL A 246 -3.70 23.52 -18.88
N ASP A 247 -4.21 23.36 -17.67
CA ASP A 247 -4.84 22.13 -17.19
C ASP A 247 -6.30 21.97 -17.65
N GLU A 248 -6.95 20.87 -17.26
CA GLU A 248 -8.35 20.57 -17.56
C GLU A 248 -9.31 21.62 -16.99
N GLU A 249 -8.96 22.30 -15.91
CA GLU A 249 -9.76 23.34 -15.27
C GLU A 249 -9.52 24.73 -15.87
N GLY A 250 -8.59 24.83 -16.83
CA GLY A 250 -8.23 26.09 -17.51
C GLY A 250 -7.22 26.93 -16.76
N GLN A 251 -6.57 26.40 -15.73
CA GLN A 251 -5.53 27.09 -14.98
C GLN A 251 -4.18 26.91 -15.66
N GLU A 252 -3.41 28.02 -15.80
CA GLU A 252 -2.02 27.97 -16.28
C GLU A 252 -1.08 27.52 -15.15
N HIS A 253 -0.23 26.56 -15.47
CA HIS A 253 0.81 26.03 -14.58
C HIS A 253 2.19 26.19 -15.20
N THR A 254 3.17 26.40 -14.33
CA THR A 254 4.60 26.25 -14.64
C THR A 254 5.10 24.95 -13.99
N PHE A 255 5.78 24.11 -14.76
CA PHE A 255 6.28 22.82 -14.32
C PHE A 255 7.64 22.54 -14.98
N PHE A 256 8.36 21.53 -14.49
CA PHE A 256 9.57 21.08 -15.14
C PHE A 256 9.24 20.00 -16.18
N GLY A 257 9.78 20.19 -17.36
CA GLY A 257 9.90 19.19 -18.40
C GLY A 257 11.36 18.96 -18.74
N GLY A 258 11.64 18.38 -19.90
CA GLY A 258 12.98 18.14 -20.38
C GLY A 258 13.18 18.59 -21.81
N GLN A 259 14.43 18.69 -22.23
CA GLN A 259 14.80 18.88 -23.63
C GLN A 259 15.58 17.67 -24.12
N VAL A 260 15.10 17.08 -25.23
CA VAL A 260 15.73 15.93 -25.89
C VAL A 260 15.78 16.24 -27.40
N ASP A 261 16.95 16.15 -28.01
CA ASP A 261 17.17 16.36 -29.46
C ASP A 261 16.57 17.68 -30.01
N GLY A 262 16.59 18.73 -29.18
CA GLY A 262 16.08 20.05 -29.54
C GLY A 262 14.57 20.22 -29.43
N GLN A 263 13.83 19.19 -28.97
CA GLN A 263 12.42 19.25 -28.67
C GLN A 263 12.18 19.30 -27.14
N PHE A 264 11.07 19.87 -26.73
CA PHE A 264 10.65 19.90 -25.34
C PHE A 264 9.75 18.70 -25.08
N GLU A 265 9.96 18.02 -23.95
CA GLU A 265 9.18 16.85 -23.54
C GLU A 265 8.52 17.09 -22.17
N MET A 266 7.33 16.51 -21.95
CA MET A 266 6.73 16.42 -20.62
C MET A 266 7.42 15.30 -19.80
N ARG A 267 8.70 15.57 -19.52
CA ARG A 267 9.59 14.69 -18.75
C ARG A 267 10.40 15.54 -17.79
N ASP A 268 10.06 15.47 -16.49
CA ASP A 268 10.78 16.14 -15.40
C ASP A 268 11.92 15.25 -14.89
N PRO A 269 13.18 15.52 -15.25
CA PRO A 269 14.31 14.71 -14.78
C PRO A 269 14.75 15.04 -13.35
N LEU A 270 14.20 16.09 -12.72
CA LEU A 270 14.49 16.41 -11.32
C LEU A 270 13.70 15.48 -10.38
N ARG A 271 12.54 15.00 -10.85
CA ARG A 271 11.63 14.12 -10.09
C ARG A 271 11.47 12.76 -10.74
N ASN A 272 12.06 12.54 -11.91
CA ASN A 272 11.83 11.37 -12.74
C ASN A 272 10.34 11.17 -13.06
N ILE A 273 9.65 12.23 -13.52
CA ILE A 273 8.24 12.17 -13.92
C ILE A 273 8.17 12.32 -15.43
N GLU A 274 7.45 11.44 -16.11
CA GLU A 274 7.17 11.56 -17.55
C GLU A 274 5.68 11.37 -17.83
N THR A 275 5.18 12.02 -18.89
CA THR A 275 3.78 11.98 -19.26
C THR A 275 3.62 11.69 -20.74
N HIS A 276 2.85 10.65 -21.04
CA HIS A 276 2.54 10.12 -22.36
C HIS A 276 1.06 10.31 -22.68
N ASP A 277 0.72 10.30 -23.98
CA ASP A 277 -0.65 10.37 -24.48
C ASP A 277 -0.96 9.10 -25.29
N LEU A 278 -1.96 8.34 -24.90
CA LEU A 278 -2.39 7.14 -25.62
C LEU A 278 -3.35 7.47 -26.78
N GLU A 279 -3.68 8.78 -26.97
CA GLU A 279 -4.52 9.29 -28.07
C GLU A 279 -5.88 8.55 -28.17
N LEU A 280 -6.50 8.23 -27.04
CA LEU A 280 -7.70 7.41 -26.91
C LEU A 280 -7.51 5.96 -27.40
N GLY A 281 -6.27 5.50 -27.40
CA GLY A 281 -5.91 4.11 -27.67
C GLY A 281 -6.43 3.16 -26.58
N ASP A 282 -6.65 1.92 -27.00
CA ASP A 282 -7.07 0.86 -26.10
C ASP A 282 -5.88 0.35 -25.27
N LEU A 283 -6.05 0.31 -23.97
CA LEU A 283 -5.01 -0.16 -23.03
C LEU A 283 -4.50 -1.57 -23.37
N ASP A 284 -5.35 -2.47 -23.87
CA ASP A 284 -4.92 -3.79 -24.31
C ASP A 284 -3.78 -3.74 -25.34
N GLN A 285 -3.67 -2.65 -26.11
CA GLN A 285 -2.62 -2.46 -27.12
C GLN A 285 -1.31 -1.91 -26.52
N ALA A 286 -1.36 -1.43 -25.28
CA ALA A 286 -0.16 -0.97 -24.56
C ALA A 286 0.59 -2.12 -23.88
N PHE A 287 0.13 -3.36 -24.07
CA PHE A 287 0.77 -4.53 -23.46
C PHE A 287 1.25 -5.53 -24.52
N THR A 288 2.38 -6.14 -24.23
CA THR A 288 2.88 -7.27 -25.00
C THR A 288 1.98 -8.50 -24.78
N PRO A 289 2.02 -9.53 -25.65
CA PRO A 289 1.32 -10.79 -25.41
C PRO A 289 1.68 -11.45 -24.06
N GLU A 290 2.90 -11.22 -23.58
CA GLU A 290 3.37 -11.68 -22.26
C GLU A 290 2.80 -10.83 -21.12
N GLY A 291 2.07 -9.75 -21.49
CA GLY A 291 1.39 -8.81 -20.60
C GLY A 291 2.34 -7.94 -19.78
N THR A 292 3.48 -7.63 -20.27
CA THR A 292 4.30 -6.51 -19.81
C THR A 292 3.93 -5.27 -20.63
N VAL A 293 4.20 -4.07 -20.11
CA VAL A 293 3.93 -2.87 -20.89
C VAL A 293 4.88 -2.80 -22.09
N ASP A 294 4.30 -2.67 -23.27
CA ASP A 294 5.06 -2.34 -24.48
C ASP A 294 5.43 -0.84 -24.46
N VAL A 295 6.65 -0.55 -24.05
CA VAL A 295 7.16 0.83 -23.98
C VAL A 295 7.12 1.49 -25.36
N ALA A 296 7.27 0.72 -26.45
CA ALA A 296 7.18 1.25 -27.82
C ALA A 296 5.74 1.69 -28.16
N ALA A 297 4.73 0.99 -27.65
CA ALA A 297 3.32 1.37 -27.83
C ALA A 297 2.94 2.66 -27.08
N LEU A 298 3.63 3.01 -25.99
CA LEU A 298 3.44 4.29 -25.31
C LEU A 298 4.00 5.48 -26.10
N GLY A 299 4.88 5.22 -27.05
CA GLY A 299 5.61 6.28 -27.77
C GLY A 299 6.57 7.05 -26.85
N ASN A 300 6.97 8.23 -27.31
CA ASN A 300 7.75 9.16 -26.50
C ASN A 300 6.83 9.92 -25.54
N PRO A 301 7.38 10.48 -24.42
CA PRO A 301 6.66 11.50 -23.66
C PRO A 301 6.16 12.61 -24.58
N ILE A 302 5.06 13.25 -24.21
CA ILE A 302 4.45 14.31 -25.02
C ILE A 302 5.48 15.36 -25.38
N ARG A 303 5.58 15.68 -26.66
CA ARG A 303 6.56 16.59 -27.25
C ARG A 303 5.95 17.87 -27.76
N GLY A 304 6.69 18.97 -27.61
CA GLY A 304 6.39 20.27 -28.16
C GLY A 304 7.61 20.89 -28.84
N THR A 305 7.34 21.76 -29.80
CA THR A 305 8.41 22.59 -30.47
C THR A 305 8.81 23.77 -29.60
N SER A 306 8.10 24.04 -28.53
CA SER A 306 8.38 25.08 -27.52
C SER A 306 8.13 24.53 -26.11
N ALA A 307 8.61 25.24 -25.10
CA ALA A 307 8.34 24.94 -23.69
C ALA A 307 6.89 25.25 -23.25
N ASP A 308 6.03 25.64 -24.19
CA ASP A 308 4.64 26.00 -23.93
C ASP A 308 3.72 24.89 -24.47
N PHE A 309 3.15 24.11 -23.56
CA PHE A 309 2.23 23.01 -23.84
C PHE A 309 0.79 23.51 -23.74
N GLN A 310 0.32 24.25 -24.75
CA GLN A 310 -1.02 24.85 -24.74
C GLN A 310 -2.14 23.85 -25.12
N ALA A 311 -3.34 24.29 -24.96
CA ALA A 311 -4.70 23.81 -25.25
C ALA A 311 -4.95 22.34 -25.68
N THR A 312 -4.05 21.66 -26.37
CA THR A 312 -4.22 20.28 -26.86
C THR A 312 -3.76 19.21 -25.87
N ALA A 313 -3.02 19.60 -24.83
CA ALA A 313 -2.43 18.68 -23.85
C ALA A 313 -2.98 18.86 -22.41
N LYS A 314 -4.20 19.37 -22.24
CA LYS A 314 -4.77 19.69 -20.92
C LYS A 314 -4.76 18.52 -19.94
N ALA A 315 -5.20 17.36 -20.37
CA ALA A 315 -5.16 16.14 -19.56
C ALA A 315 -3.73 15.80 -19.10
N ALA A 316 -2.76 15.97 -19.99
CA ALA A 316 -1.37 15.72 -19.70
C ALA A 316 -0.78 16.75 -18.73
N VAL A 317 -1.11 18.02 -18.89
CA VAL A 317 -0.71 19.09 -17.95
C VAL A 317 -1.29 18.79 -16.56
N SER A 318 -2.57 18.44 -16.47
CA SER A 318 -3.19 18.02 -15.20
C SER A 318 -2.45 16.83 -14.58
N ALA A 319 -2.19 15.76 -15.34
CA ALA A 319 -1.49 14.57 -14.87
C ALA A 319 -0.08 14.91 -14.35
N HIS A 320 0.71 15.62 -15.17
CA HIS A 320 2.08 15.97 -14.85
C HIS A 320 2.20 16.86 -13.60
N VAL A 321 1.37 17.90 -13.54
CA VAL A 321 1.36 18.84 -12.41
C VAL A 321 0.87 18.17 -11.12
N ASN A 322 -0.18 17.36 -11.19
CA ASN A 322 -0.71 16.69 -10.01
C ASN A 322 0.22 15.58 -9.53
N ALA A 323 0.81 14.79 -10.42
CA ALA A 323 1.85 13.82 -10.07
C ALA A 323 3.07 14.51 -9.41
N THR A 324 3.46 15.71 -9.91
CA THR A 324 4.51 16.54 -9.29
C THR A 324 4.14 16.93 -7.86
N LYS A 325 2.90 17.36 -7.60
CA LYS A 325 2.43 17.71 -6.25
C LYS A 325 2.50 16.51 -5.31
N VAL A 326 2.09 15.33 -5.78
CA VAL A 326 2.16 14.08 -4.99
C VAL A 326 3.61 13.71 -4.68
N TYR A 327 4.48 13.73 -5.71
CA TYR A 327 5.91 13.48 -5.52
C TYR A 327 6.53 14.44 -4.50
N ASP A 328 6.28 15.75 -4.67
CA ASP A 328 6.83 16.78 -3.79
C ASP A 328 6.31 16.65 -2.36
N PHE A 329 5.08 16.23 -2.16
CA PHE A 329 4.55 15.92 -0.83
C PHE A 329 5.32 14.76 -0.18
N TYR A 330 5.44 13.62 -0.87
CA TYR A 330 6.20 12.48 -0.34
C TYR A 330 7.68 12.83 -0.09
N LYS A 331 8.29 13.61 -0.99
CA LYS A 331 9.69 14.02 -0.86
C LYS A 331 9.92 15.05 0.25
N SER A 332 9.15 16.13 0.27
CA SER A 332 9.40 17.26 1.18
C SER A 332 8.79 17.07 2.56
N VAL A 333 7.61 16.47 2.65
CA VAL A 333 6.92 16.23 3.92
C VAL A 333 7.40 14.93 4.55
N LEU A 334 7.37 13.82 3.81
CA LEU A 334 7.64 12.48 4.33
C LEU A 334 9.07 11.99 4.09
N GLN A 335 9.91 12.81 3.43
CA GLN A 335 11.30 12.50 3.10
C GLN A 335 11.48 11.18 2.34
N ARG A 336 10.47 10.83 1.52
CA ARG A 336 10.46 9.65 0.68
C ARG A 336 10.92 9.99 -0.73
N ASP A 337 11.89 9.26 -1.26
CA ASP A 337 12.47 9.50 -2.59
C ASP A 337 11.69 8.80 -3.70
N GLY A 338 10.58 9.42 -4.12
CA GLY A 338 9.67 8.84 -5.11
C GLY A 338 8.80 7.71 -4.56
N ILE A 339 8.12 7.01 -5.45
CA ILE A 339 7.13 5.98 -5.09
C ILE A 339 7.80 4.75 -4.46
N ASP A 340 8.94 4.32 -5.00
CA ASP A 340 9.70 3.16 -4.49
C ASP A 340 10.71 3.52 -3.39
N ASN A 341 10.81 4.80 -3.02
CA ASN A 341 11.84 5.35 -2.13
C ASN A 341 13.28 5.18 -2.66
N LYS A 342 13.44 5.10 -3.99
CA LYS A 342 14.73 4.95 -4.69
C LYS A 342 14.81 5.81 -5.94
N GLY A 343 13.85 6.72 -6.13
CA GLY A 343 13.81 7.65 -7.26
C GLY A 343 13.39 7.02 -8.58
N MET A 344 12.53 5.99 -8.56
CA MET A 344 12.00 5.40 -9.80
C MET A 344 11.32 6.45 -10.68
N THR A 345 11.29 6.20 -11.98
CA THR A 345 10.52 7.02 -12.92
C THR A 345 9.02 6.83 -12.70
N LEU A 346 8.31 7.92 -12.50
CA LEU A 346 6.85 7.96 -12.44
C LEU A 346 6.30 8.28 -13.84
N THR A 347 5.75 7.27 -14.49
CA THR A 347 5.16 7.41 -15.83
C THR A 347 3.64 7.62 -15.72
N ASN A 348 3.16 8.73 -16.29
CA ASN A 348 1.74 9.03 -16.46
C ASN A 348 1.34 8.77 -17.91
N VAL A 349 0.19 8.13 -18.12
CA VAL A 349 -0.36 7.90 -19.47
C VAL A 349 -1.80 8.42 -19.48
N VAL A 350 -2.07 9.44 -20.30
CA VAL A 350 -3.40 10.06 -20.40
C VAL A 350 -4.15 9.61 -21.65
N ASN A 351 -5.43 9.98 -21.71
CA ASN A 351 -6.34 9.66 -22.83
C ASN A 351 -6.42 8.16 -23.11
N CYS A 352 -6.45 7.37 -22.05
CA CYS A 352 -6.60 5.92 -22.15
C CYS A 352 -8.06 5.52 -22.39
N THR A 353 -8.28 4.45 -23.16
CA THR A 353 -9.57 3.76 -23.23
C THR A 353 -9.39 2.29 -22.91
N TYR A 354 -10.45 1.65 -22.44
CA TYR A 354 -10.47 0.22 -22.20
C TYR A 354 -11.78 -0.37 -22.73
N ARG A 355 -11.71 -0.97 -23.93
CA ARG A 355 -12.90 -1.35 -24.71
C ARG A 355 -13.71 -2.48 -24.10
N ARG A 356 -13.12 -3.21 -23.14
CA ARG A 356 -13.85 -4.25 -22.43
C ARG A 356 -14.81 -3.69 -21.39
N ASP A 357 -14.54 -2.47 -20.88
CA ASP A 357 -15.35 -1.81 -19.86
C ASP A 357 -16.37 -0.87 -20.45
N GLU A 358 -15.91 0.05 -21.30
CA GLU A 358 -16.72 1.12 -21.85
C GLU A 358 -16.44 1.32 -23.34
N ALA A 359 -17.46 1.84 -24.04
CA ALA A 359 -17.27 2.23 -25.43
C ALA A 359 -16.40 3.48 -25.52
N PRO A 360 -15.34 3.49 -26.36
CA PRO A 360 -14.55 4.68 -26.59
C PRO A 360 -15.43 5.87 -27.02
N PRO A 361 -15.06 7.11 -26.63
CA PRO A 361 -13.80 7.50 -25.98
C PRO A 361 -13.85 7.49 -24.44
N ASN A 362 -14.89 6.97 -23.83
CA ASN A 362 -15.04 6.95 -22.37
C ASN A 362 -14.26 5.80 -21.74
N TRP A 363 -13.64 6.09 -20.63
CA TRP A 363 -13.16 5.13 -19.63
C TRP A 363 -13.10 5.85 -18.28
N HIS A 364 -14.11 5.60 -17.43
CA HIS A 364 -14.29 6.33 -16.17
C HIS A 364 -13.37 5.79 -15.08
N ASN A 365 -12.06 5.70 -15.37
CA ASN A 365 -11.08 5.22 -14.39
C ASN A 365 -9.76 5.96 -14.44
N ALA A 366 -9.02 5.88 -13.30
CA ALA A 366 -7.60 6.13 -13.20
C ALA A 366 -7.00 5.04 -12.31
N VAL A 367 -5.87 4.44 -12.68
CA VAL A 367 -5.31 3.31 -11.95
C VAL A 367 -3.79 3.37 -11.91
N TRP A 368 -3.23 2.94 -10.77
CA TRP A 368 -1.82 2.57 -10.63
C TRP A 368 -1.66 1.11 -11.01
N ASP A 369 -1.08 0.83 -12.16
CA ASP A 369 -0.80 -0.52 -12.61
C ASP A 369 0.50 -0.57 -13.42
N HIS A 370 1.27 -1.66 -13.32
CA HIS A 370 2.56 -1.83 -13.98
C HIS A 370 3.53 -0.65 -13.73
N ASP A 371 3.61 -0.18 -12.46
CA ASP A 371 4.44 0.95 -12.01
C ASP A 371 4.21 2.24 -12.83
N ARG A 372 2.96 2.45 -13.26
CA ARG A 372 2.49 3.61 -14.03
C ARG A 372 1.12 4.05 -13.59
N MET A 373 0.85 5.31 -13.90
CA MET A 373 -0.48 5.88 -13.83
C MET A 373 -1.15 5.86 -15.19
N TRP A 374 -2.36 5.31 -15.25
CA TRP A 374 -3.22 5.32 -16.42
C TRP A 374 -4.44 6.15 -16.13
N TYR A 375 -4.75 7.11 -17.03
CA TYR A 375 -5.87 8.01 -16.85
C TYR A 375 -6.87 7.90 -17.99
N GLY A 376 -8.09 7.54 -17.65
CA GLY A 376 -9.23 7.63 -18.53
C GLY A 376 -9.91 9.01 -18.47
N GLN A 377 -11.05 9.10 -19.11
CA GLN A 377 -11.86 10.31 -19.21
C GLN A 377 -13.35 10.01 -19.21
N ALA A 378 -14.11 11.00 -18.80
CA ALA A 378 -15.56 10.99 -18.77
C ALA A 378 -16.16 12.10 -19.63
N ALA A 379 -17.36 11.93 -20.13
CA ALA A 379 -18.11 13.02 -20.75
C ALA A 379 -18.54 14.04 -19.68
N GLY A 380 -17.99 15.25 -19.76
CA GLY A 380 -18.36 16.37 -18.91
C GLY A 380 -19.68 17.05 -19.33
N ALA A 381 -20.08 18.06 -18.57
CA ALA A 381 -21.23 18.89 -18.89
C ALA A 381 -21.04 19.61 -20.26
N GLY A 382 -21.85 19.26 -21.24
CA GLY A 382 -21.70 19.78 -22.61
C GLY A 382 -21.05 18.80 -23.59
N GLY A 383 -20.75 17.57 -23.17
CA GLY A 383 -20.28 16.49 -24.04
C GLY A 383 -18.80 16.51 -24.40
N GLN A 384 -18.00 17.45 -23.85
CA GLN A 384 -16.55 17.39 -23.95
C GLN A 384 -16.01 16.29 -23.04
N LEU A 385 -14.93 15.64 -23.46
CA LEU A 385 -14.20 14.71 -22.60
C LEU A 385 -13.41 15.47 -21.53
N VAL A 386 -13.45 14.98 -20.30
CA VAL A 386 -12.72 15.52 -19.16
C VAL A 386 -11.91 14.39 -18.53
N SER A 387 -10.59 14.55 -18.48
CA SER A 387 -9.71 13.54 -17.92
C SER A 387 -9.81 13.46 -16.39
N LEU A 388 -9.72 12.23 -15.86
CA LEU A 388 -9.64 12.00 -14.42
C LEU A 388 -8.30 12.48 -13.83
N SER A 389 -7.30 12.75 -14.66
CA SER A 389 -6.02 13.34 -14.24
C SER A 389 -6.15 14.72 -13.56
N ARG A 390 -7.30 15.39 -13.66
CA ARG A 390 -7.60 16.66 -12.97
C ARG A 390 -7.82 16.50 -11.45
N LEU A 391 -8.11 15.30 -10.97
CA LEU A 391 -8.49 15.04 -9.59
C LEU A 391 -7.26 14.69 -8.74
N LEU A 392 -6.72 15.68 -8.03
CA LEU A 392 -5.50 15.51 -7.24
C LEU A 392 -5.65 14.45 -6.13
N ASP A 393 -6.82 14.35 -5.51
CA ASP A 393 -7.16 13.32 -4.52
C ASP A 393 -7.09 11.90 -5.11
N VAL A 394 -7.63 11.71 -6.32
CA VAL A 394 -7.57 10.44 -7.04
C VAL A 394 -6.12 10.10 -7.41
N ILE A 395 -5.35 11.06 -7.92
CA ILE A 395 -3.94 10.82 -8.24
C ILE A 395 -3.12 10.50 -6.98
N GLY A 396 -3.38 11.22 -5.88
CA GLY A 396 -2.76 10.93 -4.58
C GLY A 396 -3.11 9.54 -4.07
N HIS A 397 -4.36 9.10 -4.26
CA HIS A 397 -4.83 7.75 -3.95
C HIS A 397 -4.05 6.70 -4.76
N GLU A 398 -4.06 6.80 -6.08
CA GLU A 398 -3.42 5.82 -6.96
C GLU A 398 -1.90 5.71 -6.73
N LEU A 399 -1.22 6.85 -6.59
CA LEU A 399 0.22 6.85 -6.32
C LEU A 399 0.55 6.29 -4.92
N THR A 400 -0.38 6.36 -3.98
CA THR A 400 -0.23 5.74 -2.67
C THR A 400 -0.33 4.21 -2.74
N HIS A 401 -1.10 3.64 -3.68
CA HIS A 401 -1.00 2.20 -3.97
C HIS A 401 0.42 1.79 -4.35
N GLY A 402 1.10 2.61 -5.16
CA GLY A 402 2.52 2.42 -5.45
C GLY A 402 3.40 2.50 -4.19
N VAL A 403 3.18 3.50 -3.33
CA VAL A 403 3.90 3.61 -2.04
C VAL A 403 3.67 2.37 -1.17
N THR A 404 2.45 1.88 -1.09
CA THR A 404 2.09 0.65 -0.37
C THR A 404 2.78 -0.56 -0.98
N GLN A 405 2.79 -0.70 -2.31
CA GLN A 405 3.47 -1.77 -3.05
C GLN A 405 4.96 -1.84 -2.70
N TYR A 406 5.63 -0.68 -2.63
CA TYR A 406 7.07 -0.57 -2.33
C TYR A 406 7.39 -0.36 -0.84
N SER A 407 6.45 -0.68 0.06
CA SER A 407 6.68 -0.63 1.51
C SER A 407 6.09 -1.85 2.20
N SER A 408 4.92 -1.75 2.82
CA SER A 408 4.25 -2.88 3.48
C SER A 408 3.79 -3.96 2.51
N ASN A 409 3.54 -3.61 1.26
CA ASN A 409 3.04 -4.50 0.21
C ASN A 409 1.79 -5.27 0.65
N LEU A 410 0.82 -4.53 1.22
CA LEU A 410 -0.45 -5.06 1.71
C LEU A 410 -1.14 -5.87 0.61
N VAL A 411 -1.48 -7.11 0.92
CA VAL A 411 -2.22 -7.99 0.01
C VAL A 411 -3.58 -7.37 -0.30
N TYR A 412 -3.91 -7.23 -1.58
CA TYR A 412 -5.13 -6.56 -2.04
C TYR A 412 -6.35 -7.46 -1.91
N ARG A 413 -6.68 -7.85 -0.67
CA ARG A 413 -7.82 -8.68 -0.33
C ARG A 413 -8.21 -8.50 1.14
N ASP A 414 -9.52 -8.63 1.45
CA ASP A 414 -10.09 -8.57 2.80
C ASP A 414 -9.60 -7.31 3.58
N GLN A 415 -9.29 -7.41 4.87
CA GLN A 415 -8.88 -6.25 5.66
C GLN A 415 -7.56 -5.63 5.19
N SER A 416 -6.60 -6.43 4.74
CA SER A 416 -5.33 -5.88 4.23
C SER A 416 -5.53 -5.10 2.93
N GLY A 417 -6.43 -5.55 2.06
CA GLY A 417 -6.85 -4.82 0.87
C GLY A 417 -7.65 -3.57 1.21
N ALA A 418 -8.57 -3.65 2.16
CA ALA A 418 -9.30 -2.48 2.67
C ALA A 418 -8.37 -1.43 3.31
N LEU A 419 -7.29 -1.86 3.95
CA LEU A 419 -6.23 -0.96 4.43
C LEU A 419 -5.45 -0.33 3.27
N ASN A 420 -5.12 -1.10 2.23
CA ASN A 420 -4.45 -0.57 1.03
C ASN A 420 -5.28 0.56 0.41
N GLU A 421 -6.60 0.36 0.27
CA GLU A 421 -7.55 1.40 -0.15
C GLU A 421 -7.59 2.60 0.79
N SER A 422 -7.72 2.33 2.10
CA SER A 422 -7.85 3.40 3.09
C SER A 422 -6.59 4.25 3.22
N PHE A 423 -5.40 3.68 3.19
CA PHE A 423 -4.16 4.48 3.16
C PHE A 423 -4.09 5.34 1.90
N SER A 424 -4.54 4.82 0.77
CA SER A 424 -4.64 5.57 -0.48
C SER A 424 -5.60 6.75 -0.37
N ASP A 425 -6.78 6.55 0.20
CA ASP A 425 -7.75 7.62 0.46
C ASP A 425 -7.22 8.68 1.45
N ILE A 426 -6.61 8.23 2.56
CA ILE A 426 -6.06 9.12 3.59
C ILE A 426 -5.02 10.06 2.97
N PHE A 427 -4.06 9.51 2.21
CA PHE A 427 -3.04 10.34 1.57
C PHE A 427 -3.59 11.16 0.41
N GLY A 428 -4.56 10.65 -0.34
CA GLY A 428 -5.27 11.41 -1.37
C GLY A 428 -5.91 12.68 -0.79
N ILE A 429 -6.62 12.55 0.34
CA ILE A 429 -7.26 13.68 1.04
C ILE A 429 -6.22 14.62 1.65
N ILE A 430 -5.18 14.10 2.31
CA ILE A 430 -4.14 14.94 2.89
C ILE A 430 -3.43 15.74 1.79
N ILE A 431 -3.01 15.11 0.69
CA ILE A 431 -2.30 15.77 -0.41
C ILE A 431 -3.17 16.82 -1.09
N ARG A 432 -4.45 16.51 -1.35
CA ARG A 432 -5.38 17.45 -1.97
C ARG A 432 -5.56 18.73 -1.17
N ASN A 433 -5.64 18.61 0.15
CA ASN A 433 -5.93 19.73 1.04
C ASN A 433 -4.65 20.34 1.65
N TRP A 434 -3.46 19.84 1.28
CA TRP A 434 -2.20 20.30 1.86
C TRP A 434 -1.90 21.75 1.53
N ASP A 435 -1.83 22.60 2.57
CA ASP A 435 -1.34 23.97 2.42
C ASP A 435 0.19 23.99 2.43
N SER A 436 0.80 24.08 1.26
CA SER A 436 2.26 24.15 1.10
C SER A 436 2.88 25.44 1.67
N GLY A 437 2.07 26.46 1.95
CA GLY A 437 2.49 27.69 2.63
C GLY A 437 2.53 27.56 4.15
N SER A 438 1.95 26.49 4.70
CA SER A 438 1.94 26.18 6.13
C SER A 438 2.98 25.10 6.46
N GLU A 439 3.75 25.31 7.52
CA GLU A 439 4.68 24.28 8.00
C GLU A 439 3.94 22.98 8.40
N ASP A 440 2.75 23.10 8.98
CA ASP A 440 1.97 21.99 9.53
C ASP A 440 0.90 21.43 8.58
N GLY A 441 0.82 21.95 7.34
CA GLY A 441 -0.13 21.48 6.33
C GLY A 441 -1.50 22.16 6.36
N GLY A 442 -1.69 23.19 7.22
CA GLY A 442 -2.89 24.02 7.28
C GLY A 442 -3.94 23.60 8.30
N ASP A 443 -5.15 24.14 8.16
CA ASP A 443 -6.30 23.92 9.05
C ASP A 443 -7.31 22.96 8.41
N THR A 444 -7.61 21.86 9.08
CA THR A 444 -8.57 20.85 8.63
C THR A 444 -10.04 21.33 8.60
N ALA A 445 -10.37 22.45 9.22
CA ALA A 445 -11.74 22.97 9.29
C ALA A 445 -12.38 23.25 7.91
N ASN A 446 -11.54 23.55 6.91
CA ASN A 446 -11.97 23.85 5.55
C ASN A 446 -11.67 22.74 4.55
N TRP A 447 -11.24 21.57 5.01
CA TRP A 447 -10.89 20.47 4.13
C TRP A 447 -12.11 19.88 3.41
N ASN A 448 -11.92 19.53 2.15
CA ASN A 448 -12.86 18.66 1.45
C ASN A 448 -12.51 17.20 1.75
N TRP A 449 -13.45 16.47 2.36
CA TRP A 449 -13.32 15.08 2.79
C TRP A 449 -13.81 14.07 1.76
N GLU A 450 -14.23 14.54 0.60
CA GLU A 450 -14.73 13.70 -0.49
C GLU A 450 -13.59 13.20 -1.37
N ILE A 451 -13.59 11.91 -1.69
CA ILE A 451 -12.73 11.30 -2.71
C ILE A 451 -13.49 11.30 -4.04
N GLY A 452 -12.85 11.77 -5.11
CA GLY A 452 -13.42 11.75 -6.45
C GLY A 452 -14.70 12.60 -6.54
N SER A 453 -14.69 13.82 -5.98
CA SER A 453 -15.87 14.71 -6.06
C SER A 453 -16.31 14.93 -7.50
N GLY A 454 -17.58 14.66 -7.77
CA GLY A 454 -18.21 14.86 -9.09
C GLY A 454 -18.08 13.67 -10.05
N ILE A 455 -17.39 12.59 -9.69
CA ILE A 455 -17.28 11.38 -10.54
C ILE A 455 -18.01 10.17 -9.97
N GLY A 456 -18.57 10.27 -8.77
CA GLY A 456 -19.42 9.24 -8.18
C GLY A 456 -20.85 9.26 -8.73
N ALA A 457 -21.71 8.42 -8.16
CA ALA A 457 -23.10 8.30 -8.58
C ALA A 457 -23.83 9.65 -8.57
N ASN A 458 -24.58 9.93 -9.64
CA ASN A 458 -25.33 11.17 -9.81
C ASN A 458 -24.49 12.47 -9.71
N GLY A 459 -23.18 12.39 -9.97
CA GLY A 459 -22.26 13.51 -9.86
C GLY A 459 -21.84 13.83 -8.41
N GLY A 460 -22.07 12.93 -7.48
CA GLY A 460 -21.55 12.99 -6.11
C GLY A 460 -20.09 12.53 -6.02
N PRO A 461 -19.54 12.40 -4.80
CA PRO A 461 -18.23 11.79 -4.59
C PRO A 461 -18.26 10.26 -4.75
N LEU A 462 -17.09 9.66 -4.93
CA LEU A 462 -16.93 8.22 -4.84
C LEU A 462 -17.08 7.76 -3.38
N ARG A 463 -16.41 8.45 -2.46
CA ARG A 463 -16.44 8.19 -1.01
C ARG A 463 -16.42 9.50 -0.23
N ASP A 464 -16.92 9.49 1.01
CA ASP A 464 -16.88 10.63 1.94
C ASP A 464 -16.28 10.15 3.28
N MET A 465 -15.03 10.55 3.56
CA MET A 465 -14.34 10.16 4.80
C MET A 465 -15.02 10.73 6.06
N SER A 466 -15.68 11.88 5.94
CA SER A 466 -16.37 12.51 7.07
C SER A 466 -17.62 11.75 7.49
N ASP A 467 -18.32 11.17 6.52
CA ASP A 467 -19.51 10.36 6.72
C ASP A 467 -19.69 9.34 5.58
N PRO A 468 -19.06 8.15 5.70
CA PRO A 468 -19.16 7.11 4.68
C PRO A 468 -20.59 6.68 4.35
N THR A 469 -21.54 6.88 5.26
CA THR A 469 -22.94 6.49 5.02
C THR A 469 -23.63 7.30 3.92
N LYS A 470 -23.11 8.49 3.58
CA LYS A 470 -23.60 9.29 2.45
C LYS A 470 -23.39 8.61 1.10
N THR A 471 -22.36 7.79 0.98
CA THR A 471 -22.09 6.98 -0.22
C THR A 471 -22.62 5.55 -0.10
N GLY A 472 -23.19 5.20 1.06
CA GLY A 472 -23.76 3.87 1.32
C GLY A 472 -22.76 2.89 1.92
N ASP A 473 -21.60 3.39 2.36
CA ASP A 473 -20.50 2.59 2.89
C ASP A 473 -20.54 2.47 4.42
N PRO A 474 -19.94 1.42 5.01
CA PRO A 474 -19.89 1.24 6.45
C PRO A 474 -18.95 2.26 7.11
N ALA A 475 -19.38 2.81 8.24
CA ALA A 475 -18.59 3.71 9.08
C ALA A 475 -18.12 3.07 10.39
N HIS A 476 -18.44 1.81 10.64
CA HIS A 476 -18.16 1.13 11.92
C HIS A 476 -18.00 -0.38 11.71
N MET A 477 -17.16 -1.03 12.50
CA MET A 477 -16.86 -2.47 12.41
C MET A 477 -18.08 -3.40 12.55
N HIS A 478 -19.14 -2.97 13.22
CA HIS A 478 -20.36 -3.78 13.30
C HIS A 478 -21.10 -3.90 11.96
N ASP A 479 -20.83 -2.97 11.03
CA ASP A 479 -21.39 -2.96 9.68
C ASP A 479 -20.40 -3.52 8.63
N PHE A 480 -19.30 -4.15 9.07
CA PHE A 480 -18.31 -4.74 8.19
C PHE A 480 -18.97 -5.72 7.22
N VAL A 481 -18.75 -5.52 5.92
CA VAL A 481 -19.37 -6.32 4.86
C VAL A 481 -18.52 -7.56 4.59
N HIS A 482 -19.06 -8.73 4.90
CA HIS A 482 -18.47 -10.01 4.55
C HIS A 482 -18.93 -10.42 3.15
N THR A 483 -18.03 -10.39 2.19
CA THR A 483 -18.32 -10.70 0.79
C THR A 483 -17.11 -11.33 0.10
N MET A 484 -17.32 -12.06 -0.97
CA MET A 484 -16.25 -12.48 -1.88
C MET A 484 -16.06 -11.46 -3.01
N ALA A 485 -17.06 -10.60 -3.24
CA ALA A 485 -17.01 -9.53 -4.21
C ALA A 485 -15.97 -8.47 -3.82
N ASP A 486 -15.46 -7.72 -4.81
CA ASP A 486 -14.52 -6.62 -4.61
C ASP A 486 -13.31 -7.07 -3.74
N SER A 487 -12.74 -8.23 -4.06
CA SER A 487 -11.61 -8.82 -3.33
C SER A 487 -11.83 -8.93 -1.80
N GLY A 488 -13.07 -9.20 -1.37
CA GLY A 488 -13.46 -9.20 0.06
C GLY A 488 -14.04 -7.87 0.53
N GLY A 489 -14.54 -7.03 -0.39
CA GLY A 489 -15.14 -5.71 -0.10
C GLY A 489 -14.11 -4.65 0.24
N VAL A 490 -12.98 -4.62 -0.47
CA VAL A 490 -11.86 -3.71 -0.13
C VAL A 490 -12.25 -2.24 -0.24
N HIS A 491 -12.98 -1.84 -1.30
CA HIS A 491 -13.42 -0.45 -1.47
C HIS A 491 -14.54 -0.06 -0.50
N THR A 492 -15.39 -1.03 -0.12
CA THR A 492 -16.47 -0.82 0.84
C THR A 492 -15.95 -0.72 2.26
N ASN A 493 -15.18 -1.72 2.72
CA ASN A 493 -14.72 -1.81 4.11
C ASN A 493 -13.60 -0.83 4.46
N SER A 494 -12.87 -0.30 3.48
CA SER A 494 -11.88 0.78 3.67
C SER A 494 -12.46 2.00 4.38
N ASN A 495 -13.74 2.26 4.16
CA ASN A 495 -14.45 3.42 4.70
C ASN A 495 -14.57 3.40 6.24
N ILE A 496 -14.51 2.23 6.88
CA ILE A 496 -14.45 2.11 8.34
C ILE A 496 -13.15 2.74 8.87
N HIS A 497 -12.01 2.41 8.25
CA HIS A 497 -10.70 2.97 8.62
C HIS A 497 -10.56 4.42 8.15
N ASN A 498 -11.14 4.80 7.00
CA ASN A 498 -11.25 6.19 6.56
C ASN A 498 -11.93 7.07 7.62
N LYS A 499 -13.02 6.56 8.22
CA LYS A 499 -13.72 7.27 9.31
C LYS A 499 -12.85 7.41 10.55
N ALA A 500 -12.06 6.41 10.91
CA ALA A 500 -11.09 6.53 12.00
C ALA A 500 -10.05 7.62 11.71
N ALA A 501 -9.54 7.67 10.48
CA ALA A 501 -8.58 8.70 10.06
C ALA A 501 -9.18 10.11 10.06
N TYR A 502 -10.42 10.27 9.60
CA TYR A 502 -11.15 11.53 9.72
C TYR A 502 -11.27 11.96 11.19
N ASN A 503 -11.68 11.05 12.08
CA ASN A 503 -11.81 11.33 13.50
C ASN A 503 -10.46 11.77 14.11
N LEU A 504 -9.34 11.18 13.65
CA LEU A 504 -8.00 11.56 14.11
C LEU A 504 -7.58 12.93 13.59
N LEU A 505 -7.76 13.20 12.28
CA LEU A 505 -7.43 14.48 11.65
C LEU A 505 -8.22 15.66 12.23
N THR A 506 -9.42 15.41 12.74
CA THR A 506 -10.30 16.42 13.32
C THR A 506 -10.34 16.38 14.84
N ALA A 507 -9.52 15.54 15.48
CA ALA A 507 -9.48 15.40 16.93
C ALA A 507 -9.11 16.73 17.60
N SER A 508 -9.92 17.15 18.57
CA SER A 508 -9.71 18.40 19.31
C SER A 508 -10.11 18.24 20.76
N ASP A 509 -9.51 19.02 21.64
CA ASP A 509 -9.82 19.12 23.05
C ASP A 509 -9.88 20.59 23.50
N ALA A 510 -9.89 20.84 24.82
CA ALA A 510 -9.96 22.19 25.36
C ALA A 510 -8.74 23.07 25.00
N ALA A 511 -7.62 22.47 24.59
CA ALA A 511 -6.42 23.17 24.15
C ALA A 511 -6.40 23.45 22.63
N GLY A 512 -7.37 22.90 21.88
CA GLY A 512 -7.48 23.02 20.43
C GLY A 512 -7.25 21.71 19.70
N PRO A 513 -6.87 21.73 18.41
CA PRO A 513 -6.56 20.53 17.63
C PRO A 513 -5.49 19.66 18.34
N VAL A 514 -5.72 18.35 18.38
CA VAL A 514 -4.76 17.41 18.99
C VAL A 514 -3.59 17.14 18.06
N PHE A 515 -3.85 17.07 16.76
CA PHE A 515 -2.85 16.80 15.74
C PHE A 515 -2.86 17.89 14.67
N THR A 516 -1.70 18.20 14.14
CA THR A 516 -1.59 18.91 12.87
C THR A 516 -1.76 17.92 11.71
N PRO A 517 -2.11 18.35 10.48
CA PRO A 517 -2.07 17.50 9.30
C PRO A 517 -0.72 16.80 9.10
N ARG A 518 0.39 17.47 9.39
CA ARG A 518 1.74 16.90 9.34
C ARG A 518 1.93 15.77 10.35
N ASP A 519 1.46 15.93 11.57
CA ASP A 519 1.50 14.88 12.59
C ASP A 519 0.82 13.61 12.07
N VAL A 520 -0.39 13.78 11.50
CA VAL A 520 -1.19 12.65 11.01
C VAL A 520 -0.56 12.02 9.77
N ALA A 521 -0.02 12.84 8.86
CA ALA A 521 0.72 12.34 7.70
C ALA A 521 1.91 11.47 8.14
N TYR A 522 2.68 11.91 9.14
CA TYR A 522 3.77 11.12 9.71
C TYR A 522 3.27 9.84 10.38
N LEU A 523 2.24 9.93 11.23
CA LEU A 523 1.68 8.79 11.92
C LEU A 523 1.25 7.70 10.92
N TYR A 524 0.47 8.06 9.89
CA TYR A 524 0.01 7.10 8.90
C TYR A 524 1.13 6.59 7.99
N TYR A 525 2.05 7.43 7.55
CA TYR A 525 3.19 6.99 6.74
C TYR A 525 4.10 6.03 7.51
N LEU A 526 4.49 6.42 8.73
CA LEU A 526 5.33 5.59 9.59
C LEU A 526 4.63 4.29 10.02
N THR A 527 3.30 4.32 10.12
CA THR A 527 2.50 3.11 10.31
C THR A 527 2.55 2.24 9.06
N LEU A 528 2.21 2.79 7.90
CA LEU A 528 2.18 2.04 6.63
C LEU A 528 3.48 1.28 6.38
N VAL A 529 4.64 1.93 6.54
CA VAL A 529 5.94 1.29 6.27
C VAL A 529 6.33 0.21 7.30
N ARG A 530 5.63 0.15 8.43
CA ARG A 530 5.84 -0.87 9.48
C ARG A 530 4.91 -2.07 9.38
N LEU A 531 3.78 -1.93 8.66
CA LEU A 531 2.81 -3.02 8.53
C LEU A 531 3.39 -4.22 7.80
N THR A 532 2.85 -5.39 8.09
CA THR A 532 3.07 -6.63 7.34
C THR A 532 2.04 -6.79 6.24
N ARG A 533 2.29 -7.69 5.30
CA ARG A 533 1.45 -7.89 4.09
C ARG A 533 -0.01 -8.25 4.39
N LEU A 534 -0.29 -8.92 5.50
CA LEU A 534 -1.62 -9.39 5.91
C LEU A 534 -2.16 -8.61 7.12
N ALA A 535 -1.71 -7.38 7.33
CA ALA A 535 -2.15 -6.55 8.44
C ALA A 535 -3.66 -6.32 8.42
N THR A 536 -4.25 -6.28 9.61
CA THR A 536 -5.65 -5.99 9.89
C THR A 536 -5.85 -4.56 10.39
N PHE A 537 -7.09 -4.12 10.55
CA PHE A 537 -7.40 -2.81 11.15
C PHE A 537 -6.85 -2.68 12.58
N SER A 538 -6.89 -3.76 13.36
CA SER A 538 -6.34 -3.79 14.72
C SER A 538 -4.81 -3.65 14.72
N ASP A 539 -4.11 -4.24 13.73
CA ASP A 539 -2.66 -4.08 13.58
C ASP A 539 -2.29 -2.62 13.28
N VAL A 540 -3.09 -1.92 12.49
CA VAL A 540 -2.89 -0.49 12.24
C VAL A 540 -3.02 0.31 13.52
N ARG A 541 -4.09 0.09 14.32
CA ARG A 541 -4.28 0.77 15.61
C ARG A 541 -3.08 0.56 16.53
N ALA A 542 -2.64 -0.69 16.70
CA ALA A 542 -1.50 -1.03 17.54
C ALA A 542 -0.21 -0.35 17.04
N THR A 543 0.00 -0.35 15.71
CA THR A 543 1.18 0.28 15.11
C THR A 543 1.15 1.81 15.25
N LEU A 544 0.00 2.46 15.09
CA LEU A 544 -0.16 3.90 15.33
C LEU A 544 0.21 4.29 16.78
N ILE A 545 -0.22 3.49 17.75
CA ILE A 545 0.13 3.69 19.16
C ILE A 545 1.65 3.61 19.35
N ASN A 546 2.30 2.61 18.75
CA ASN A 546 3.75 2.45 18.82
C ASN A 546 4.48 3.62 18.14
N VAL A 547 4.03 4.04 16.96
CA VAL A 547 4.57 5.20 16.24
C VAL A 547 4.42 6.48 17.08
N ALA A 548 3.25 6.74 17.63
CA ALA A 548 3.02 7.89 18.49
C ALA A 548 3.90 7.85 19.75
N SER A 549 4.06 6.67 20.35
CA SER A 549 4.95 6.46 21.50
C SER A 549 6.41 6.79 21.19
N THR A 550 6.87 6.51 19.96
CA THR A 550 8.21 6.89 19.51
C THR A 550 8.30 8.39 19.22
N MET A 551 7.34 8.93 18.48
CA MET A 551 7.38 10.34 18.04
C MET A 551 7.32 11.32 19.22
N TYR A 552 6.55 11.01 20.24
CA TYR A 552 6.29 11.91 21.38
C TYR A 552 6.93 11.45 22.69
N ALA A 553 7.93 10.54 22.64
CA ALA A 553 8.61 10.00 23.83
C ALA A 553 9.22 11.06 24.74
N GLY A 554 9.60 12.23 24.20
CA GLY A 554 10.21 13.35 24.94
C GLY A 554 9.23 14.20 25.75
N ASP A 555 7.91 14.06 25.53
CA ASP A 555 6.86 14.82 26.22
C ASP A 555 5.72 13.91 26.66
N GLN A 556 5.74 13.48 27.92
CA GLN A 556 4.76 12.53 28.47
C GLN A 556 3.33 13.10 28.50
N ALA A 557 3.15 14.41 28.63
CA ALA A 557 1.82 15.03 28.63
C ALA A 557 1.23 15.01 27.21
N GLU A 558 2.03 15.40 26.23
CA GLU A 558 1.63 15.38 24.82
C GLU A 558 1.41 13.94 24.34
N LEU A 559 2.30 13.00 24.69
CA LEU A 559 2.10 11.59 24.39
C LEU A 559 0.75 11.07 24.93
N THR A 560 0.45 11.33 26.20
CA THR A 560 -0.82 10.90 26.81
C THR A 560 -2.03 11.49 26.05
N ARG A 561 -1.94 12.76 25.68
CA ARG A 561 -2.97 13.46 24.89
C ARG A 561 -3.17 12.82 23.51
N LYS A 562 -2.08 12.55 22.79
CA LYS A 562 -2.09 11.94 21.45
C LYS A 562 -2.63 10.50 21.50
N LEU A 563 -2.18 9.69 22.45
CA LEU A 563 -2.67 8.31 22.62
C LEU A 563 -4.17 8.26 22.97
N ALA A 564 -4.65 9.18 23.80
CA ALA A 564 -6.08 9.28 24.10
C ALA A 564 -6.91 9.56 22.85
N ALA A 565 -6.46 10.47 21.98
CA ALA A 565 -7.13 10.79 20.72
C ALA A 565 -7.08 9.64 19.70
N ILE A 566 -5.96 8.91 19.59
CA ILE A 566 -5.86 7.71 18.75
C ILE A 566 -6.87 6.67 19.22
N ASN A 567 -6.89 6.35 20.52
CA ASN A 567 -7.83 5.37 21.06
C ASN A 567 -9.27 5.81 20.81
N GLN A 568 -9.63 7.06 21.09
CA GLN A 568 -10.98 7.57 20.86
C GLN A 568 -11.40 7.47 19.39
N ALA A 569 -10.51 7.80 18.44
CA ALA A 569 -10.80 7.77 17.02
C ALA A 569 -11.10 6.34 16.53
N TYR A 570 -10.35 5.35 17.01
CA TYR A 570 -10.50 3.94 16.63
C TYR A 570 -11.65 3.26 17.39
N ASP A 571 -11.83 3.57 18.68
CA ASP A 571 -12.99 3.08 19.47
C ASP A 571 -14.31 3.55 18.85
N ALA A 572 -14.36 4.78 18.34
CA ALA A 572 -15.56 5.36 17.73
C ALA A 572 -16.02 4.62 16.45
N VAL A 573 -15.16 3.83 15.84
CA VAL A 573 -15.48 3.00 14.66
C VAL A 573 -15.43 1.49 14.98
N GLY A 574 -15.23 1.12 16.25
CA GLY A 574 -15.21 -0.27 16.70
C GLY A 574 -13.98 -1.08 16.30
N ILE A 575 -12.87 -0.45 15.93
CA ILE A 575 -11.58 -1.10 15.69
C ILE A 575 -10.89 -1.25 17.07
N THR A 576 -10.76 -2.48 17.54
CA THR A 576 -10.23 -2.79 18.88
C THR A 576 -8.83 -3.40 18.79
#